data_8215ad2ae2b7325fcd089dfbddb7bf68
#
_entry.id   8215ad2ae2b7325fcd089dfbddb7bf68
#
_cell.length_a   1.000
_cell.length_b   1.000
_cell.length_c   1.000
_cell.angle_alpha   90.00
_cell.angle_beta   90.00
_cell.angle_gamma   90.00
#
_symmetry.space_group_name_H-M   'P 1'
#
loop_
_entity.id
_entity.type
_entity.pdbx_description
1 polymer ?
#
loop_
_entity_poly.entity_id
_entity_poly.type
_entity_poly.pdbx_seq_one_letter_code
_entity_poly.pdbx_strand_id
1 'polypeptide(L)'
;MSRVTIAIALCLVHTGCEAVSGGAVELSWKLRPASSDLPDKFVDCASGLDGTNPVTRVRLFWDVDGQQGTASWRCDDNHGVTGFDLPEGSALLSIAPECAEGPASTSTYTAPPAEKRRVISGDTVSLGAVEMILRVSYCGQQPCICE
;
A
#
# COMPACT_ATOMS: atom_id res chain seq x y z
N MET A 1 -35.46 43.89 42.54
CA MET A 1 -35.75 43.24 41.25
C MET A 1 -34.41 43.13 40.47
N SER A 2 -33.76 41.96 40.54
CA SER A 2 -32.45 41.74 39.92
C SER A 2 -32.64 41.09 38.55
N ARG A 3 -32.14 41.73 37.50
CA ARG A 3 -32.21 41.23 36.12
C ARG A 3 -30.98 40.37 35.87
N VAL A 4 -31.19 39.06 35.72
CA VAL A 4 -30.16 38.10 35.30
C VAL A 4 -30.10 38.14 33.77
N THR A 5 -28.99 38.62 33.25
CA THR A 5 -28.71 38.59 31.79
C THR A 5 -27.99 37.28 31.48
N ILE A 6 -28.68 36.37 30.79
CA ILE A 6 -28.07 35.11 30.29
C ILE A 6 -27.38 35.42 28.97
N ALA A 7 -26.06 35.36 28.96
CA ALA A 7 -25.25 35.42 27.74
C ALA A 7 -25.21 34.02 27.14
N ILE A 8 -25.87 33.83 26.00
CA ILE A 8 -25.76 32.59 25.20
C ILE A 8 -24.50 32.70 24.35
N ALA A 9 -23.47 31.94 24.74
CA ALA A 9 -22.27 31.78 23.93
C ALA A 9 -22.58 30.81 22.76
N LEU A 10 -22.69 31.38 21.57
CA LEU A 10 -22.89 30.61 20.33
C LEU A 10 -21.52 30.01 19.91
N CYS A 11 -21.27 28.72 20.23
CA CYS A 11 -20.13 27.97 19.73
C CYS A 11 -20.31 27.72 18.22
N LEU A 12 -19.66 28.52 17.40
CA LEU A 12 -19.49 28.27 15.95
C LEU A 12 -18.56 27.07 15.79
N VAL A 13 -19.13 25.89 15.61
CA VAL A 13 -18.40 24.71 15.17
C VAL A 13 -18.05 24.94 13.70
N HIS A 14 -16.82 25.36 13.44
CA HIS A 14 -16.26 25.39 12.08
C HIS A 14 -15.98 23.94 11.69
N THR A 15 -16.93 23.28 11.03
CA THR A 15 -16.64 22.10 10.23
C THR A 15 -15.85 22.57 9.01
N GLY A 16 -14.52 22.68 9.15
CA GLY A 16 -13.63 22.90 8.03
C GLY A 16 -13.76 21.73 7.08
N CYS A 17 -14.34 21.94 5.90
CA CYS A 17 -14.10 21.02 4.78
C CYS A 17 -12.61 21.07 4.49
N GLU A 18 -11.88 20.02 4.81
CA GLU A 18 -10.49 19.87 4.40
C GLU A 18 -10.50 19.78 2.87
N ALA A 19 -9.82 20.72 2.21
CA ALA A 19 -9.77 20.73 0.77
C ALA A 19 -8.94 19.54 0.30
N VAL A 20 -9.55 18.60 -0.40
CA VAL A 20 -8.86 17.47 -1.03
C VAL A 20 -7.95 18.05 -2.12
N SER A 21 -6.63 17.91 -1.94
CA SER A 21 -5.63 18.54 -2.82
C SER A 21 -5.07 17.61 -3.90
N GLY A 22 -5.42 16.31 -3.89
CA GLY A 22 -4.91 15.32 -4.82
C GLY A 22 -5.87 14.14 -4.98
N GLY A 23 -5.42 13.14 -5.71
CA GLY A 23 -6.11 11.87 -5.85
C GLY A 23 -5.58 10.80 -4.90
N ALA A 24 -6.28 9.69 -4.81
CA ALA A 24 -5.88 8.52 -4.05
C ALA A 24 -5.65 7.31 -4.95
N VAL A 25 -4.89 6.34 -4.46
CA VAL A 25 -4.69 5.03 -5.07
C VAL A 25 -5.11 3.96 -4.08
N GLU A 26 -5.91 3.00 -4.53
CA GLU A 26 -6.27 1.81 -3.76
C GLU A 26 -5.80 0.55 -4.48
N LEU A 27 -5.45 -0.47 -3.70
CA LEU A 27 -5.09 -1.79 -4.19
C LEU A 27 -5.32 -2.85 -3.12
N SER A 28 -5.50 -4.07 -3.58
CA SER A 28 -5.37 -5.26 -2.74
C SER A 28 -4.25 -6.14 -3.29
N TRP A 29 -3.67 -7.00 -2.45
CA TRP A 29 -2.58 -7.86 -2.88
C TRP A 29 -2.74 -9.29 -2.42
N LYS A 30 -2.08 -10.17 -3.16
CA LYS A 30 -1.92 -11.57 -2.84
C LYS A 30 -0.50 -11.98 -3.11
N LEU A 31 0.02 -12.84 -2.24
CA LEU A 31 1.35 -13.43 -2.40
C LEU A 31 1.19 -14.86 -2.90
N ARG A 32 1.96 -15.23 -3.92
CA ARG A 32 2.00 -16.60 -4.47
C ARG A 32 3.42 -17.15 -4.44
N PRO A 33 3.61 -18.43 -4.15
CA PRO A 33 4.91 -19.07 -4.35
C PRO A 33 5.18 -19.23 -5.85
N ALA A 34 6.45 -19.12 -6.25
CA ALA A 34 6.88 -19.37 -7.63
C ALA A 34 6.88 -20.86 -8.02
N SER A 35 6.44 -21.75 -7.15
CA SER A 35 6.39 -23.19 -7.39
C SER A 35 5.27 -23.55 -8.36
N SER A 36 5.60 -24.27 -9.43
CA SER A 36 4.64 -24.85 -10.35
C SER A 36 3.76 -25.94 -9.73
N ASP A 37 4.18 -26.49 -8.60
CA ASP A 37 3.47 -27.59 -7.92
C ASP A 37 2.29 -27.09 -7.08
N LEU A 38 2.18 -25.77 -6.89
CA LEU A 38 1.16 -25.13 -6.06
C LEU A 38 0.59 -23.87 -6.75
N PRO A 39 0.08 -23.95 -7.99
CA PRO A 39 -0.29 -22.77 -8.77
C PRO A 39 -1.42 -21.95 -8.13
N ASP A 40 -2.27 -22.58 -7.32
CA ASP A 40 -3.44 -21.94 -6.70
C ASP A 40 -3.25 -21.66 -5.20
N LYS A 41 -2.06 -21.90 -4.65
CA LYS A 41 -1.78 -21.56 -3.26
C LYS A 41 -1.38 -20.09 -3.13
N PHE A 42 -2.07 -19.42 -2.23
CA PHE A 42 -1.62 -18.15 -1.70
C PHE A 42 -0.80 -18.42 -0.44
N VAL A 43 0.29 -17.68 -0.26
CA VAL A 43 1.04 -17.66 1.00
C VAL A 43 0.60 -16.44 1.80
N ASP A 44 0.47 -16.58 3.10
CA ASP A 44 0.25 -15.43 3.94
C ASP A 44 1.58 -14.69 4.20
N CYS A 45 1.49 -13.50 4.75
CA CYS A 45 2.63 -12.62 4.96
C CYS A 45 3.60 -13.14 6.04
N ALA A 46 3.11 -13.96 6.97
CA ALA A 46 3.88 -14.51 8.07
C ALA A 46 4.62 -15.79 7.68
N SER A 47 4.14 -16.45 6.65
CA SER A 47 4.70 -17.68 6.19
C SER A 47 5.63 -17.50 4.99
N GLY A 48 6.86 -17.18 5.26
CA GLY A 48 7.89 -18.04 4.68
C GLY A 48 7.48 -19.46 5.14
N LEU A 49 7.69 -20.50 4.33
CA LEU A 49 7.17 -21.86 4.62
C LEU A 49 7.37 -22.34 6.09
N ASP A 50 8.15 -21.67 6.88
CA ASP A 50 8.46 -21.93 8.29
C ASP A 50 8.49 -20.68 9.19
N GLY A 51 7.86 -19.56 8.78
CA GLY A 51 7.78 -18.35 9.61
C GLY A 51 9.08 -17.54 9.72
N THR A 52 10.09 -17.86 8.93
CA THR A 52 11.35 -17.12 8.89
C THR A 52 11.33 -16.11 7.74
N ASN A 53 11.63 -14.86 8.06
CA ASN A 53 11.70 -13.72 7.15
C ASN A 53 10.38 -13.36 6.44
N PRO A 54 9.36 -12.99 7.21
CA PRO A 54 8.06 -12.61 6.65
C PRO A 54 8.15 -11.32 5.84
N VAL A 55 7.34 -11.24 4.79
CA VAL A 55 7.00 -9.96 4.19
C VAL A 55 6.19 -9.18 5.22
N THR A 56 6.71 -8.07 5.70
CA THR A 56 6.07 -7.28 6.76
C THR A 56 5.14 -6.22 6.19
N ARG A 57 5.46 -5.71 5.02
CA ARG A 57 4.74 -4.62 4.36
C ARG A 57 4.65 -4.84 2.86
N VAL A 58 3.70 -4.16 2.25
CA VAL A 58 3.64 -3.94 0.80
C VAL A 58 3.77 -2.45 0.57
N ARG A 59 4.67 -2.07 -0.33
CA ARG A 59 4.96 -0.69 -0.68
C ARG A 59 4.49 -0.38 -2.09
N LEU A 60 3.75 0.70 -2.23
CA LEU A 60 3.45 1.36 -3.49
C LEU A 60 4.52 2.42 -3.75
N PHE A 61 5.03 2.45 -4.96
CA PHE A 61 5.83 3.54 -5.51
C PHE A 61 5.00 4.23 -6.58
N TRP A 62 5.02 5.54 -6.58
CA TRP A 62 4.35 6.33 -7.59
C TRP A 62 5.27 7.41 -8.13
N ASP A 63 5.12 7.67 -9.43
CA ASP A 63 5.74 8.79 -10.14
C ASP A 63 4.64 9.47 -10.95
N VAL A 64 4.29 10.68 -10.58
CA VAL A 64 3.28 11.50 -11.25
C VAL A 64 3.98 12.69 -11.91
N ASP A 65 4.14 12.62 -13.22
CA ASP A 65 4.79 13.67 -14.02
C ASP A 65 6.16 14.11 -13.44
N GLY A 66 6.96 13.17 -12.90
CA GLY A 66 8.27 13.38 -12.30
C GLY A 66 8.27 13.69 -10.80
N GLN A 67 7.12 13.82 -10.17
CA GLN A 67 7.01 13.87 -8.72
C GLN A 67 6.88 12.44 -8.17
N GLN A 68 7.78 12.05 -7.29
CA GLN A 68 7.86 10.68 -6.79
C GLN A 68 7.50 10.60 -5.32
N GLY A 69 6.89 9.50 -4.94
CA GLY A 69 6.61 9.19 -3.56
C GLY A 69 6.27 7.72 -3.34
N THR A 70 5.99 7.39 -2.09
CA THR A 70 5.68 6.03 -1.69
C THR A 70 4.59 6.01 -0.62
N ALA A 71 3.82 4.92 -0.60
CA ALA A 71 2.95 4.57 0.51
C ALA A 71 3.21 3.11 0.90
N SER A 72 2.98 2.72 2.14
CA SER A 72 3.16 1.33 2.54
C SER A 72 2.18 0.93 3.63
N TRP A 73 1.75 -0.33 3.57
CA TRP A 73 0.78 -0.93 4.47
C TRP A 73 1.33 -2.23 5.03
N ARG A 74 0.79 -2.67 6.14
CA ARG A 74 1.12 -4.00 6.67
C ARG A 74 0.68 -5.06 5.66
N CYS A 75 1.53 -6.06 5.46
CA CYS A 75 1.24 -7.12 4.50
C CYS A 75 -0.07 -7.84 4.83
N ASP A 76 -0.35 -8.08 6.11
CA ASP A 76 -1.56 -8.79 6.60
C ASP A 76 -2.87 -8.03 6.34
N ASP A 77 -2.81 -6.73 6.07
CA ASP A 77 -4.01 -5.95 5.76
C ASP A 77 -4.62 -6.37 4.41
N ASN A 78 -3.82 -6.95 3.52
CA ASN A 78 -4.20 -7.40 2.17
C ASN A 78 -4.86 -6.32 1.29
N HIS A 79 -4.89 -5.09 1.77
CA HIS A 79 -5.51 -3.93 1.13
C HIS A 79 -4.83 -2.65 1.62
N GLY A 80 -4.71 -1.69 0.72
CA GLY A 80 -4.16 -0.37 1.04
C GLY A 80 -4.81 0.74 0.23
N VAL A 81 -4.95 1.89 0.87
CA VAL A 81 -5.41 3.13 0.24
C VAL A 81 -4.47 4.25 0.67
N THR A 82 -4.05 5.08 -0.27
CA THR A 82 -3.28 6.30 0.06
C THR A 82 -4.21 7.40 0.59
N GLY A 83 -3.64 8.46 1.14
CA GLY A 83 -4.36 9.73 1.27
C GLY A 83 -4.71 10.33 -0.10
N PHE A 84 -5.54 11.38 -0.09
CA PHE A 84 -5.84 12.19 -1.28
C PHE A 84 -4.76 13.27 -1.47
N ASP A 85 -3.52 12.82 -1.57
CA ASP A 85 -2.32 13.67 -1.61
C ASP A 85 -1.44 13.41 -2.84
N LEU A 86 -1.79 12.43 -3.68
CA LEU A 86 -1.10 12.23 -4.94
C LEU A 86 -1.38 13.38 -5.90
N PRO A 87 -0.34 13.97 -6.51
CA PRO A 87 -0.53 15.03 -7.51
C PRO A 87 -1.46 14.57 -8.63
N GLU A 88 -2.25 15.50 -9.17
CA GLU A 88 -3.02 15.24 -10.39
C GLU A 88 -2.09 15.11 -11.58
N GLY A 89 -2.28 14.06 -12.40
CA GLY A 89 -1.44 13.86 -13.59
C GLY A 89 -1.40 12.42 -14.06
N SER A 90 -0.40 12.13 -14.91
CA SER A 90 -0.14 10.78 -15.40
C SER A 90 0.80 10.06 -14.42
N ALA A 91 0.28 9.09 -13.71
CA ALA A 91 1.00 8.31 -12.72
C ALA A 91 1.54 7.01 -13.31
N LEU A 92 2.79 6.70 -12.98
CA LEU A 92 3.37 5.36 -13.10
C LEU A 92 3.37 4.75 -11.70
N LEU A 93 2.65 3.64 -11.53
CA LEU A 93 2.41 2.99 -10.26
C LEU A 93 3.05 1.60 -10.26
N SER A 94 3.86 1.28 -9.25
CA SER A 94 4.46 -0.03 -9.06
C SER A 94 4.43 -0.44 -7.59
N ILE A 95 4.48 -1.74 -7.33
CA ILE A 95 4.46 -2.29 -5.98
C ILE A 95 5.62 -3.24 -5.74
N ALA A 96 6.03 -3.34 -4.49
CA ALA A 96 7.03 -4.29 -4.04
C ALA A 96 6.74 -4.79 -2.63
N PRO A 97 7.13 -6.03 -2.31
CA PRO A 97 7.14 -6.51 -0.93
C PRO A 97 8.28 -5.83 -0.16
N GLU A 98 8.07 -5.65 1.13
CA GLU A 98 9.04 -5.06 2.05
C GLU A 98 9.23 -5.97 3.26
N CYS A 99 10.46 -6.14 3.64
CA CYS A 99 10.90 -6.91 4.80
C CYS A 99 11.03 -6.02 6.03
N ALA A 100 11.30 -6.60 7.19
CA ALA A 100 11.50 -5.83 8.42
C ALA A 100 12.68 -4.85 8.30
N GLU A 101 13.70 -5.22 7.55
CA GLU A 101 14.96 -4.46 7.40
C GLU A 101 14.99 -3.57 6.14
N GLY A 102 13.93 -3.57 5.36
CA GLY A 102 13.81 -2.75 4.16
C GLY A 102 13.21 -3.47 2.95
N PRO A 103 13.37 -2.93 1.75
CA PRO A 103 12.83 -3.53 0.54
C PRO A 103 13.37 -4.94 0.31
N ALA A 104 12.51 -5.87 -0.09
CA ALA A 104 12.94 -7.20 -0.52
C ALA A 104 13.85 -7.10 -1.76
N SER A 105 14.81 -8.02 -1.86
CA SER A 105 15.66 -8.10 -3.04
C SER A 105 14.85 -8.43 -4.30
N THR A 106 15.08 -7.72 -5.39
CA THR A 106 14.38 -7.96 -6.67
C THR A 106 14.62 -9.34 -7.26
N SER A 107 15.61 -10.06 -6.76
CA SER A 107 15.87 -11.47 -7.13
C SER A 107 14.89 -12.44 -6.45
N THR A 108 14.26 -12.04 -5.35
CA THR A 108 13.41 -12.91 -4.51
C THR A 108 11.93 -12.86 -4.82
N TYR A 109 11.51 -11.92 -5.68
CA TYR A 109 10.11 -11.81 -6.08
C TYR A 109 9.95 -11.38 -7.54
N THR A 110 8.74 -11.51 -8.05
CA THR A 110 8.29 -10.89 -9.29
C THR A 110 7.02 -10.10 -8.99
N ALA A 111 7.10 -8.79 -9.12
CA ALA A 111 5.94 -7.92 -9.09
C ALA A 111 5.31 -7.82 -10.50
N PRO A 112 4.04 -7.48 -10.62
CA PRO A 112 3.47 -7.12 -11.91
C PRO A 112 4.19 -5.88 -12.48
N PRO A 113 4.13 -5.69 -13.80
CA PRO A 113 4.69 -4.51 -14.42
C PRO A 113 4.05 -3.24 -13.86
N ALA A 114 4.82 -2.15 -13.85
CA ALA A 114 4.29 -0.85 -13.45
C ALA A 114 3.14 -0.43 -14.37
N GLU A 115 2.09 0.09 -13.78
CA GLU A 115 0.87 0.50 -14.48
C GLU A 115 0.79 2.01 -14.63
N LYS A 116 0.40 2.46 -15.83
CA LYS A 116 0.08 3.87 -16.05
C LYS A 116 -1.39 4.11 -15.74
N ARG A 117 -1.65 5.10 -14.91
CA ARG A 117 -3.00 5.54 -14.53
C ARG A 117 -3.05 7.07 -14.53
N ARG A 118 -4.24 7.64 -14.71
CA ARG A 118 -4.46 9.06 -14.51
C ARG A 118 -4.98 9.29 -13.09
N VAL A 119 -4.28 10.11 -12.34
CA VAL A 119 -4.72 10.60 -11.03
C VAL A 119 -5.51 11.89 -11.24
N ILE A 120 -6.67 11.97 -10.62
CA ILE A 120 -7.58 13.13 -10.64
C ILE A 120 -7.84 13.53 -9.19
N SER A 121 -7.77 14.83 -8.91
CA SER A 121 -8.07 15.35 -7.57
C SER A 121 -9.47 14.94 -7.11
N GLY A 122 -9.56 14.42 -5.89
CA GLY A 122 -10.81 13.97 -5.30
C GLY A 122 -11.29 12.59 -5.76
N ASP A 123 -10.56 11.93 -6.65
CA ASP A 123 -10.90 10.61 -7.16
C ASP A 123 -9.91 9.53 -6.65
N THR A 124 -10.35 8.28 -6.66
CA THR A 124 -9.54 7.13 -6.27
C THR A 124 -9.28 6.24 -7.47
N VAL A 125 -8.01 6.05 -7.78
CA VAL A 125 -7.54 5.11 -8.82
C VAL A 125 -7.40 3.73 -8.20
N SER A 126 -8.13 2.73 -8.73
CA SER A 126 -7.97 1.35 -8.29
C SER A 126 -6.98 0.58 -9.17
N LEU A 127 -6.03 -0.11 -8.53
CA LEU A 127 -5.17 -1.11 -9.18
C LEU A 127 -5.78 -2.52 -9.08
N GLY A 128 -6.91 -2.67 -8.38
CA GLY A 128 -7.56 -3.96 -8.17
C GLY A 128 -6.73 -4.93 -7.34
N ALA A 129 -6.84 -6.21 -7.65
CA ALA A 129 -6.09 -7.26 -6.98
C ALA A 129 -4.76 -7.51 -7.70
N VAL A 130 -3.67 -7.25 -7.01
CA VAL A 130 -2.31 -7.38 -7.52
C VAL A 130 -1.66 -8.65 -6.98
N GLU A 131 -1.08 -9.46 -7.85
CA GLU A 131 -0.37 -10.68 -7.44
C GLU A 131 1.14 -10.44 -7.48
N MET A 132 1.81 -10.74 -6.37
CA MET A 132 3.26 -10.79 -6.27
C MET A 132 3.71 -12.25 -6.16
N ILE A 133 4.58 -12.67 -7.07
CA ILE A 133 5.12 -14.03 -7.10
C ILE A 133 6.42 -14.03 -6.33
N LEU A 134 6.43 -14.74 -5.21
CA LEU A 134 7.59 -14.87 -4.36
C LEU A 134 8.46 -16.02 -4.88
N ARG A 135 9.68 -15.71 -5.30
CA ARG A 135 10.69 -16.69 -5.63
C ARG A 135 11.33 -17.14 -4.34
N VAL A 136 10.91 -18.29 -3.88
CA VAL A 136 11.43 -18.86 -2.66
C VAL A 136 12.86 -19.32 -2.91
N SER A 137 13.82 -18.53 -2.50
CA SER A 137 15.23 -18.93 -2.39
C SER A 137 15.42 -19.67 -1.07
N TYR A 138 16.41 -20.55 -1.03
CA TYR A 138 16.76 -21.24 0.21
C TYR A 138 17.90 -20.49 0.89
N CYS A 139 17.68 -19.98 2.09
CA CYS A 139 18.71 -19.50 3.00
C CYS A 139 19.16 -20.67 3.88
N GLY A 140 20.25 -21.30 3.51
CA GLY A 140 20.64 -22.56 4.16
C GLY A 140 19.71 -23.71 3.74
N GLN A 141 18.88 -24.18 4.66
CA GLN A 141 17.88 -25.24 4.41
C GLN A 141 16.45 -24.72 4.32
N GLN A 142 16.24 -23.40 4.45
CA GLN A 142 14.90 -22.79 4.52
C GLN A 142 14.71 -21.73 3.43
N PRO A 143 13.49 -21.60 2.90
CA PRO A 143 13.17 -20.55 1.94
C PRO A 143 13.18 -19.17 2.60
N CYS A 144 13.86 -18.21 2.01
CA CYS A 144 13.86 -16.82 2.46
C CYS A 144 13.46 -15.87 1.33
N ILE A 145 12.62 -14.93 1.68
CA ILE A 145 12.21 -13.82 0.79
C ILE A 145 12.91 -12.55 1.25
N CYS A 146 13.08 -12.45 2.53
CA CYS A 146 13.74 -11.36 3.21
C CYS A 146 15.03 -11.89 3.83
N GLU A 147 16.17 -11.46 3.34
CA GLU A 147 17.49 -11.74 3.91
C GLU A 147 17.84 -10.68 4.96
#